data_b10da2af31dc2eddb7fe327cf381cec2
#
_entry.id   b10da2af31dc2eddb7fe327cf381cec2
#
_cell.length_a   1.000
_cell.length_b   1.000
_cell.length_c   1.000
_cell.angle_alpha   90.00
_cell.angle_beta   90.00
_cell.angle_gamma   90.00
#
_symmetry.space_group_name_H-M   'P 1'
#
loop_
_entity.id
_entity.type
_entity.pdbx_description
1 polymer ?
#
loop_
_entity_poly.entity_id
_entity_poly.type
_entity_poly.pdbx_seq_one_letter_code
_entity_poly.pdbx_strand_id
1 'polypeptide(L)'
;MKLISLLIVLIILFSCSQKNESIAEPKLKPASEYFPKEKTKVLVVGTFHFDYPGLDVNKTADEDKIDVLVEPKKSEVTEVVEYIKAFQPTKIAIEAFEEWKATDKLRGYNEGKYRDERDERFQLAIRLASELKLDTLYSINATSYDEDLVKLDSIYFEKLFRDFDFENADPYNAYYREWYKEEARNIPNINLLEYLKHINSRESHQYGFGVYLVGDFKLDNGRGADILSIWWYNRNLRIFRKLQEITENKDDRILMIFGNGHAEILRQLLESSPEYEFIEFDKLQ
;
A
#
# COMPACT_ATOMS: atom_id res chain seq x y z
N MET A 1 -5.32 70.42 -84.35
CA MET A 1 -5.98 70.11 -83.08
C MET A 1 -6.03 68.62 -82.95
N LYS A 2 -5.14 68.08 -82.11
CA LYS A 2 -5.05 66.63 -81.85
C LYS A 2 -5.50 66.42 -80.39
N LEU A 3 -6.59 65.69 -80.19
CA LEU A 3 -7.02 65.17 -78.87
C LEU A 3 -6.17 64.02 -78.49
N ILE A 4 -5.54 64.11 -77.31
CA ILE A 4 -4.87 63.00 -76.71
C ILE A 4 -5.79 62.39 -75.67
N SER A 5 -6.28 61.19 -75.97
CA SER A 5 -7.07 60.38 -74.98
C SER A 5 -6.12 59.74 -73.90
N LEU A 6 -6.35 60.11 -72.67
CA LEU A 6 -5.64 59.58 -71.55
C LEU A 6 -6.36 58.33 -71.06
N LEU A 7 -5.73 57.15 -71.22
CA LEU A 7 -6.27 55.87 -70.79
C LEU A 7 -5.76 55.64 -69.33
N ILE A 8 -6.65 55.76 -68.37
CA ILE A 8 -6.32 55.43 -66.96
C ILE A 8 -6.53 53.90 -66.79
N VAL A 9 -5.42 53.17 -66.62
CA VAL A 9 -5.45 51.75 -66.26
C VAL A 9 -5.51 51.67 -64.72
N LEU A 10 -6.68 51.23 -64.22
CA LEU A 10 -6.91 50.94 -62.79
C LEU A 10 -6.35 49.56 -62.45
N ILE A 11 -5.14 49.49 -61.82
CA ILE A 11 -4.57 48.25 -61.29
C ILE A 11 -5.21 47.93 -59.95
N ILE A 12 -6.13 46.99 -59.89
CA ILE A 12 -6.69 46.46 -58.65
C ILE A 12 -5.69 45.44 -58.11
N LEU A 13 -4.94 45.83 -57.08
CA LEU A 13 -4.11 44.92 -56.34
C LEU A 13 -4.99 44.06 -55.41
N PHE A 14 -5.29 42.83 -55.85
CA PHE A 14 -5.82 41.81 -54.94
C PHE A 14 -4.71 41.40 -54.00
N SER A 15 -4.69 41.98 -52.80
CA SER A 15 -3.88 41.50 -51.66
C SER A 15 -4.52 40.21 -51.12
N CYS A 16 -4.04 39.08 -51.56
CA CYS A 16 -4.32 37.81 -50.88
C CYS A 16 -3.66 37.85 -49.50
N SER A 17 -4.44 38.17 -48.51
CA SER A 17 -4.06 37.93 -47.11
C SER A 17 -4.06 36.42 -46.87
N GLN A 18 -2.90 35.78 -47.05
CA GLN A 18 -2.72 34.42 -46.53
C GLN A 18 -2.77 34.53 -45.01
N LYS A 19 -3.87 34.07 -44.40
CA LYS A 19 -3.87 33.70 -42.99
C LYS A 19 -2.84 32.60 -42.84
N ASN A 20 -1.68 32.96 -42.31
CA ASN A 20 -0.77 31.99 -41.70
C ASN A 20 -1.52 31.38 -40.52
N GLU A 21 -2.22 30.28 -40.73
CA GLU A 21 -2.57 29.39 -39.63
C GLU A 21 -1.24 28.88 -39.07
N SER A 22 -0.82 29.45 -37.97
CA SER A 22 0.32 28.90 -37.21
C SER A 22 -0.11 27.50 -36.83
N ILE A 23 0.49 26.49 -37.48
CA ILE A 23 0.38 25.09 -37.03
C ILE A 23 0.95 25.09 -35.62
N ALA A 24 0.07 25.03 -34.64
CA ALA A 24 0.49 24.93 -33.23
C ALA A 24 1.38 23.68 -33.12
N GLU A 25 2.58 23.85 -32.58
CA GLU A 25 3.48 22.73 -32.36
C GLU A 25 2.75 21.63 -31.57
N PRO A 26 2.86 20.37 -31.97
CA PRO A 26 2.19 19.26 -31.29
C PRO A 26 2.68 19.20 -29.83
N LYS A 27 1.80 19.43 -28.87
CA LYS A 27 2.08 19.44 -27.45
C LYS A 27 1.62 18.13 -26.82
N LEU A 28 2.56 17.36 -26.26
CA LEU A 28 2.22 16.15 -25.51
C LEU A 28 1.45 16.53 -24.23
N LYS A 29 0.36 15.83 -24.00
CA LYS A 29 -0.40 15.97 -22.74
C LYS A 29 0.24 15.14 -21.64
N PRO A 30 0.21 15.59 -20.38
CA PRO A 30 0.56 14.74 -19.24
C PRO A 30 -0.26 13.46 -19.22
N ALA A 31 0.34 12.34 -18.81
CA ALA A 31 -0.35 11.05 -18.75
C ALA A 31 -1.65 11.11 -17.94
N SER A 32 -1.65 11.89 -16.84
CA SER A 32 -2.82 12.07 -15.95
C SER A 32 -4.07 12.64 -16.64
N GLU A 33 -3.92 13.30 -17.82
CA GLU A 33 -5.06 13.80 -18.57
C GLU A 33 -5.83 12.71 -19.33
N TYR A 34 -5.26 11.52 -19.46
CA TYR A 34 -5.89 10.38 -20.15
C TYR A 34 -6.72 9.48 -19.24
N PHE A 35 -6.65 9.68 -17.92
CA PHE A 35 -7.31 8.84 -16.91
C PHE A 35 -8.38 9.62 -16.15
N PRO A 36 -9.38 8.92 -15.56
CA PRO A 36 -10.37 9.53 -14.68
C PRO A 36 -9.69 10.27 -13.52
N LYS A 37 -10.21 11.45 -13.19
CA LYS A 37 -9.70 12.24 -12.03
C LYS A 37 -10.19 11.70 -10.70
N GLU A 38 -11.42 11.17 -10.69
CA GLU A 38 -12.03 10.58 -9.51
C GLU A 38 -11.60 9.13 -9.38
N LYS A 39 -11.04 8.78 -8.26
CA LYS A 39 -10.49 7.46 -7.94
C LYS A 39 -11.03 6.98 -6.60
N THR A 40 -11.13 5.66 -6.44
CA THR A 40 -11.42 5.04 -5.14
C THR A 40 -10.30 5.34 -4.16
N LYS A 41 -10.66 5.85 -2.97
CA LYS A 41 -9.68 6.19 -1.93
C LYS A 41 -9.32 4.96 -1.11
N VAL A 42 -8.03 4.71 -0.96
CA VAL A 42 -7.52 3.60 -0.17
C VAL A 42 -6.53 4.11 0.87
N LEU A 43 -6.81 3.82 2.14
CA LEU A 43 -5.92 4.02 3.26
C LEU A 43 -5.34 2.68 3.68
N VAL A 44 -4.03 2.54 3.64
CA VAL A 44 -3.33 1.37 4.18
C VAL A 44 -2.73 1.74 5.52
N VAL A 45 -3.02 0.97 6.55
CA VAL A 45 -2.41 1.07 7.88
C VAL A 45 -1.56 -0.16 8.11
N GLY A 46 -0.25 0.02 7.98
CA GLY A 46 0.75 -0.98 8.32
C GLY A 46 0.91 -1.11 9.84
N THR A 47 0.95 -2.33 10.35
CA THR A 47 1.14 -2.62 11.78
C THR A 47 2.36 -3.50 12.00
N PHE A 48 2.83 -3.55 13.23
CA PHE A 48 3.91 -4.45 13.68
C PHE A 48 3.36 -5.78 14.25
N HIS A 49 2.08 -6.09 14.01
CA HIS A 49 1.34 -7.19 14.60
C HIS A 49 1.29 -7.12 16.14
N PHE A 50 0.18 -6.60 16.68
CA PHE A 50 0.02 -6.29 18.11
C PHE A 50 0.12 -7.50 19.04
N ASP A 51 -0.10 -8.71 18.54
CA ASP A 51 -0.01 -9.97 19.27
C ASP A 51 1.35 -10.67 19.13
N TYR A 52 2.28 -10.09 18.36
CA TYR A 52 3.63 -10.64 18.12
C TYR A 52 3.64 -12.12 17.73
N PRO A 53 3.05 -12.51 16.62
CA PRO A 53 2.93 -13.93 16.23
C PRO A 53 4.27 -14.60 15.91
N GLY A 54 5.37 -13.83 15.89
CA GLY A 54 6.71 -14.33 15.64
C GLY A 54 6.94 -14.77 14.19
N LEU A 55 6.19 -14.21 13.24
CA LEU A 55 6.31 -14.49 11.81
C LEU A 55 7.43 -13.68 11.14
N ASP A 56 7.85 -12.58 11.78
CA ASP A 56 8.91 -11.71 11.26
C ASP A 56 10.29 -12.32 11.46
N VAL A 57 11.19 -12.08 10.51
CA VAL A 57 12.61 -12.48 10.63
C VAL A 57 13.27 -11.76 11.81
N ASN A 58 13.04 -10.45 11.95
CA ASN A 58 13.51 -9.66 13.06
C ASN A 58 12.50 -9.73 14.22
N LYS A 59 12.81 -10.56 15.24
CA LYS A 59 11.92 -10.75 16.37
C LYS A 59 12.13 -9.66 17.41
N THR A 60 11.04 -9.10 17.92
CA THR A 60 11.04 -8.19 19.05
C THR A 60 11.40 -8.96 20.32
N ALA A 61 12.36 -8.47 21.10
CA ALA A 61 12.72 -9.04 22.40
C ALA A 61 11.52 -8.93 23.39
N ASP A 62 11.40 -9.88 24.30
CA ASP A 62 10.24 -9.92 25.21
C ASP A 62 10.10 -8.67 26.08
N GLU A 63 11.21 -8.06 26.47
CA GLU A 63 11.25 -6.80 27.22
C GLU A 63 10.81 -5.56 26.42
N ASP A 64 10.86 -5.64 25.10
CA ASP A 64 10.47 -4.55 24.19
C ASP A 64 9.02 -4.68 23.69
N LYS A 65 8.34 -5.79 24.01
CA LYS A 65 6.94 -5.99 23.64
C LYS A 65 5.99 -5.14 24.47
N ILE A 66 4.99 -4.58 23.83
CA ILE A 66 3.89 -3.85 24.48
C ILE A 66 2.65 -4.72 24.59
N ASP A 67 1.80 -4.46 25.59
CA ASP A 67 0.47 -5.03 25.67
C ASP A 67 -0.59 -3.94 25.38
N VAL A 68 -1.23 -4.04 24.24
CA VAL A 68 -2.26 -3.08 23.78
C VAL A 68 -3.54 -3.12 24.60
N LEU A 69 -3.70 -4.09 25.51
CA LEU A 69 -4.84 -4.17 26.44
C LEU A 69 -4.58 -3.50 27.80
N VAL A 70 -3.34 -3.06 28.04
CA VAL A 70 -2.90 -2.44 29.31
C VAL A 70 -2.59 -0.96 29.09
N GLU A 71 -2.91 -0.12 30.09
CA GLU A 71 -2.58 1.31 30.05
C GLU A 71 -1.04 1.54 30.09
N PRO A 72 -0.52 2.54 29.37
CA PRO A 72 -1.24 3.54 28.59
C PRO A 72 -1.66 3.08 27.17
N LYS A 73 -1.11 1.97 26.68
CA LYS A 73 -1.29 1.51 25.29
C LYS A 73 -2.78 1.27 24.92
N LYS A 74 -3.59 0.82 25.87
CA LYS A 74 -5.02 0.65 25.67
C LYS A 74 -5.73 1.96 25.30
N SER A 75 -5.41 3.06 25.96
CA SER A 75 -5.92 4.39 25.63
C SER A 75 -5.34 4.87 24.30
N GLU A 76 -4.08 4.62 24.03
CA GLU A 76 -3.41 4.97 22.77
C GLU A 76 -4.02 4.23 21.56
N VAL A 77 -4.44 2.95 21.70
CA VAL A 77 -5.23 2.24 20.67
C VAL A 77 -6.53 2.99 20.36
N THR A 78 -7.19 3.54 21.39
CA THR A 78 -8.40 4.33 21.18
C THR A 78 -8.11 5.60 20.38
N GLU A 79 -7.00 6.27 20.64
CA GLU A 79 -6.55 7.43 19.84
C GLU A 79 -6.32 7.05 18.37
N VAL A 80 -5.70 5.89 18.11
CA VAL A 80 -5.51 5.36 16.74
C VAL A 80 -6.84 5.12 16.06
N VAL A 81 -7.80 4.49 16.74
CA VAL A 81 -9.15 4.22 16.20
C VAL A 81 -9.86 5.54 15.84
N GLU A 82 -9.85 6.53 16.73
CA GLU A 82 -10.47 7.85 16.48
C GLU A 82 -9.77 8.57 15.31
N TYR A 83 -8.45 8.48 15.23
CA TYR A 83 -7.69 9.07 14.12
C TYR A 83 -8.07 8.44 12.77
N ILE A 84 -8.17 7.10 12.70
CA ILE A 84 -8.56 6.40 11.46
C ILE A 84 -10.01 6.73 11.07
N LYS A 85 -10.91 6.98 12.01
CA LYS A 85 -12.30 7.35 11.72
C LYS A 85 -12.41 8.62 10.86
N ALA A 86 -11.45 9.54 10.92
CA ALA A 86 -11.43 10.71 10.04
C ALA A 86 -11.42 10.33 8.55
N PHE A 87 -10.88 9.18 8.20
CA PHE A 87 -10.95 8.64 6.85
C PHE A 87 -12.37 8.24 6.43
N GLN A 88 -13.29 7.95 7.36
CA GLN A 88 -14.68 7.51 7.11
C GLN A 88 -14.73 6.30 6.15
N PRO A 89 -14.13 5.17 6.46
CA PRO A 89 -14.12 4.01 5.58
C PRO A 89 -15.54 3.47 5.36
N THR A 90 -15.86 3.12 4.11
CA THR A 90 -17.08 2.39 3.74
C THR A 90 -16.85 0.89 3.70
N LYS A 91 -15.59 0.47 3.55
CA LYS A 91 -15.15 -0.93 3.56
C LYS A 91 -13.86 -1.05 4.37
N ILE A 92 -13.74 -2.16 5.11
CA ILE A 92 -12.51 -2.49 5.84
C ILE A 92 -12.04 -3.87 5.39
N ALA A 93 -10.78 -3.93 4.96
CA ALA A 93 -10.10 -5.13 4.51
C ALA A 93 -8.92 -5.46 5.44
N ILE A 94 -8.71 -6.73 5.71
CA ILE A 94 -7.69 -7.19 6.66
C ILE A 94 -6.79 -8.29 6.10
N GLU A 95 -5.64 -8.44 6.70
CA GLU A 95 -4.71 -9.55 6.47
C GLU A 95 -5.25 -10.83 7.13
N ALA A 96 -6.23 -11.44 6.50
CA ALA A 96 -6.77 -12.72 6.91
C ALA A 96 -7.21 -13.51 5.68
N PHE A 97 -7.13 -14.84 5.76
CA PHE A 97 -7.78 -15.74 4.81
C PHE A 97 -9.27 -15.87 5.11
N GLU A 98 -10.07 -16.34 4.18
CA GLU A 98 -11.53 -16.49 4.32
C GLU A 98 -11.91 -17.40 5.49
N GLU A 99 -11.09 -18.43 5.77
CA GLU A 99 -11.27 -19.36 6.87
C GLU A 99 -11.24 -18.71 8.25
N TRP A 100 -10.66 -17.51 8.36
CA TRP A 100 -10.69 -16.70 9.58
C TRP A 100 -12.08 -16.15 9.91
N LYS A 101 -13.00 -16.13 8.93
CA LYS A 101 -14.42 -15.74 9.07
C LYS A 101 -14.59 -14.33 9.67
N ALA A 102 -13.97 -13.35 9.04
CA ALA A 102 -13.90 -11.97 9.51
C ALA A 102 -15.28 -11.38 9.88
N THR A 103 -16.26 -11.52 9.01
CA THR A 103 -17.64 -11.01 9.25
C THR A 103 -18.34 -11.71 10.40
N ASP A 104 -18.12 -13.02 10.62
CA ASP A 104 -18.69 -13.72 11.77
C ASP A 104 -18.04 -13.26 13.10
N LYS A 105 -16.74 -12.95 13.08
CA LYS A 105 -16.05 -12.37 14.22
C LYS A 105 -16.54 -10.95 14.52
N LEU A 106 -16.84 -10.13 13.50
CA LEU A 106 -17.47 -8.84 13.68
C LEU A 106 -18.84 -8.98 14.36
N ARG A 107 -19.67 -9.94 13.95
CA ARG A 107 -20.96 -10.21 14.61
C ARG A 107 -20.75 -10.62 16.06
N GLY A 108 -19.81 -11.53 16.34
CA GLY A 108 -19.45 -11.92 17.71
C GLY A 108 -18.94 -10.75 18.55
N TYR A 109 -18.16 -9.84 17.95
CA TYR A 109 -17.69 -8.64 18.63
C TYR A 109 -18.84 -7.70 19.02
N ASN A 110 -19.83 -7.56 18.17
CA ASN A 110 -21.05 -6.80 18.47
C ASN A 110 -21.88 -7.42 19.61
N GLU A 111 -21.74 -8.73 19.82
CA GLU A 111 -22.31 -9.48 20.96
C GLU A 111 -21.45 -9.43 22.23
N GLY A 112 -20.32 -8.72 22.21
CA GLY A 112 -19.42 -8.57 23.36
C GLY A 112 -18.25 -9.55 23.41
N LYS A 113 -18.07 -10.44 22.42
CA LYS A 113 -16.93 -11.39 22.33
C LYS A 113 -15.66 -10.70 21.81
N TYR A 114 -14.50 -11.32 22.00
CA TYR A 114 -13.21 -10.92 21.41
C TYR A 114 -12.70 -9.53 21.83
N ARG A 115 -13.19 -8.97 22.95
CA ARG A 115 -12.79 -7.62 23.43
C ARG A 115 -11.37 -7.60 24.00
N ASP A 116 -10.89 -8.75 24.43
CA ASP A 116 -9.58 -9.02 25.05
C ASP A 116 -8.56 -9.68 24.10
N GLU A 117 -8.87 -9.75 22.80
CA GLU A 117 -7.93 -10.18 21.79
C GLU A 117 -6.93 -9.04 21.48
N ARG A 118 -5.62 -9.33 21.50
CA ARG A 118 -4.58 -8.30 21.27
C ARG A 118 -4.39 -7.92 19.82
N ASP A 119 -4.67 -8.83 18.91
CA ASP A 119 -4.48 -8.73 17.47
C ASP A 119 -5.12 -7.45 16.89
N GLU A 120 -4.40 -6.72 16.05
CA GLU A 120 -4.84 -5.48 15.41
C GLU A 120 -6.11 -5.65 14.58
N ARG A 121 -6.39 -6.87 14.09
CA ARG A 121 -7.65 -7.15 13.39
C ARG A 121 -8.86 -6.98 14.31
N PHE A 122 -8.72 -7.24 15.62
CA PHE A 122 -9.76 -6.98 16.60
C PHE A 122 -9.69 -5.55 17.15
N GLN A 123 -8.52 -5.08 17.54
CA GLN A 123 -8.33 -3.81 18.21
C GLN A 123 -8.53 -2.60 17.29
N LEU A 124 -8.26 -2.74 16.00
CA LEU A 124 -8.46 -1.69 15.00
C LEU A 124 -9.60 -2.04 14.04
N ALA A 125 -9.49 -3.10 13.23
CA ALA A 125 -10.41 -3.34 12.12
C ALA A 125 -11.83 -3.67 12.57
N ILE A 126 -12.01 -4.69 13.41
CA ILE A 126 -13.34 -5.10 13.92
C ILE A 126 -13.95 -4.02 14.79
N ARG A 127 -13.14 -3.38 15.64
CA ARG A 127 -13.60 -2.26 16.47
C ARG A 127 -14.13 -1.11 15.62
N LEU A 128 -13.37 -0.68 14.60
CA LEU A 128 -13.81 0.36 13.66
C LEU A 128 -15.07 -0.05 12.91
N ALA A 129 -15.13 -1.28 12.36
CA ALA A 129 -16.31 -1.77 11.67
C ALA A 129 -17.56 -1.75 12.56
N SER A 130 -17.41 -2.18 13.82
CA SER A 130 -18.48 -2.15 14.84
C SER A 130 -18.95 -0.72 15.13
N GLU A 131 -18.02 0.20 15.39
CA GLU A 131 -18.33 1.59 15.73
C GLU A 131 -18.92 2.37 14.56
N LEU A 132 -18.50 2.05 13.31
CA LEU A 132 -19.05 2.62 12.08
C LEU A 132 -20.30 1.89 11.58
N LYS A 133 -20.74 0.84 12.29
CA LYS A 133 -21.91 0.00 11.94
C LYS A 133 -21.82 -0.62 10.55
N LEU A 134 -20.62 -1.00 10.15
CA LEU A 134 -20.41 -1.80 8.94
C LEU A 134 -20.84 -3.24 9.23
N ASP A 135 -21.45 -3.89 8.27
CA ASP A 135 -21.98 -5.26 8.40
C ASP A 135 -21.00 -6.32 7.88
N THR A 136 -19.97 -5.89 7.17
CA THR A 136 -19.02 -6.77 6.48
C THR A 136 -17.58 -6.34 6.76
N LEU A 137 -16.72 -7.33 6.98
CA LEU A 137 -15.27 -7.19 7.05
C LEU A 137 -14.65 -8.13 6.03
N TYR A 138 -13.75 -7.63 5.20
CA TYR A 138 -13.21 -8.35 4.05
C TYR A 138 -11.86 -8.99 4.37
N SER A 139 -11.79 -10.31 4.22
CA SER A 139 -10.53 -11.08 4.29
C SER A 139 -9.88 -11.11 2.92
N ILE A 140 -8.76 -10.38 2.72
CA ILE A 140 -8.13 -10.28 1.40
C ILE A 140 -6.66 -10.73 1.39
N ASN A 141 -6.22 -11.49 2.40
CA ASN A 141 -4.92 -12.12 2.35
C ASN A 141 -4.84 -13.15 1.20
N ALA A 142 -3.64 -13.42 0.73
CA ALA A 142 -3.39 -14.35 -0.35
C ALA A 142 -2.15 -15.21 -0.08
N THR A 143 -2.13 -16.41 -0.66
CA THR A 143 -0.92 -17.20 -0.84
C THR A 143 -0.05 -16.61 -1.94
N SER A 144 1.17 -17.09 -2.06
CA SER A 144 2.12 -16.68 -3.10
C SER A 144 2.33 -17.81 -4.13
N TYR A 145 2.97 -17.49 -5.25
CA TYR A 145 3.21 -18.48 -6.30
C TYR A 145 4.23 -19.55 -5.89
N ASP A 146 5.16 -19.23 -5.01
CA ASP A 146 6.11 -20.21 -4.47
C ASP A 146 5.42 -21.35 -3.72
N GLU A 147 4.32 -21.08 -3.00
CA GLU A 147 3.48 -22.11 -2.37
C GLU A 147 2.81 -23.03 -3.42
N ASP A 148 2.43 -22.49 -4.58
CA ASP A 148 1.92 -23.27 -5.69
C ASP A 148 3.06 -24.08 -6.34
N LEU A 149 4.25 -23.48 -6.48
CA LEU A 149 5.44 -24.11 -7.06
C LEU A 149 5.88 -25.34 -6.27
N VAL A 150 5.86 -25.29 -4.93
CA VAL A 150 6.14 -26.47 -4.08
C VAL A 150 5.27 -27.66 -4.45
N LYS A 151 4.00 -27.41 -4.77
CA LYS A 151 3.05 -28.48 -5.15
C LYS A 151 3.24 -28.97 -6.57
N LEU A 152 3.69 -28.10 -7.47
CA LEU A 152 3.87 -28.38 -8.89
C LEU A 152 5.21 -29.06 -9.17
N ASP A 153 6.30 -28.57 -8.59
CA ASP A 153 7.68 -29.05 -8.76
C ASP A 153 8.54 -28.72 -7.53
N SER A 154 8.47 -29.58 -6.52
CA SER A 154 9.22 -29.40 -5.27
C SER A 154 10.75 -29.44 -5.49
N ILE A 155 11.22 -30.21 -6.50
CA ILE A 155 12.66 -30.29 -6.81
C ILE A 155 13.17 -28.97 -7.36
N TYR A 156 12.42 -28.33 -8.25
CA TYR A 156 12.77 -27.02 -8.76
C TYR A 156 12.70 -25.97 -7.65
N PHE A 157 11.66 -26.02 -6.80
CA PHE A 157 11.54 -25.12 -5.65
C PHE A 157 12.75 -25.22 -4.72
N GLU A 158 13.14 -26.41 -4.29
CA GLU A 158 14.32 -26.63 -3.44
C GLU A 158 15.62 -26.11 -4.08
N LYS A 159 15.76 -26.28 -5.38
CA LYS A 159 16.91 -25.74 -6.13
C LYS A 159 16.90 -24.22 -6.17
N LEU A 160 15.73 -23.60 -6.35
CA LEU A 160 15.57 -22.15 -6.44
C LEU A 160 15.86 -21.50 -5.08
N PHE A 161 15.26 -22.02 -4.00
CA PHE A 161 15.38 -21.49 -2.63
C PHE A 161 16.64 -21.97 -1.88
N ARG A 162 17.50 -22.75 -2.49
CA ARG A 162 18.75 -23.18 -1.86
C ARG A 162 19.57 -21.95 -1.42
N ASP A 163 20.07 -21.97 -0.18
CA ASP A 163 20.85 -20.90 0.44
C ASP A 163 20.07 -19.58 0.69
N PHE A 164 18.75 -19.59 0.58
CA PHE A 164 17.90 -18.47 0.95
C PHE A 164 17.54 -18.59 2.45
N ASP A 165 18.13 -17.75 3.30
CA ASP A 165 18.03 -17.90 4.76
C ASP A 165 17.80 -16.59 5.54
N PHE A 166 17.77 -15.43 4.89
CA PHE A 166 17.67 -14.09 5.50
C PHE A 166 18.87 -13.68 6.39
N GLU A 167 19.84 -14.56 6.63
CA GLU A 167 20.97 -14.33 7.56
C GLU A 167 22.30 -14.08 6.85
N ASN A 168 22.29 -13.90 5.55
CA ASN A 168 23.53 -13.70 4.78
C ASN A 168 24.37 -12.52 5.25
N ALA A 169 25.66 -12.52 4.88
CA ALA A 169 26.68 -11.57 5.32
C ALA A 169 26.64 -10.21 4.59
N ASP A 170 25.54 -9.85 3.91
CA ASP A 170 25.43 -8.55 3.25
C ASP A 170 25.51 -7.42 4.29
N PRO A 171 26.41 -6.44 4.13
CA PRO A 171 26.58 -5.37 5.10
C PRO A 171 25.31 -4.53 5.30
N TYR A 172 24.45 -4.41 4.31
CA TYR A 172 23.17 -3.68 4.44
C TYR A 172 22.20 -4.37 5.39
N ASN A 173 22.23 -5.72 5.51
CA ASN A 173 21.41 -6.43 6.50
C ASN A 173 21.75 -6.02 7.94
N ALA A 174 23.01 -5.64 8.22
CA ALA A 174 23.39 -5.14 9.53
C ALA A 174 22.71 -3.80 9.86
N TYR A 175 22.61 -2.88 8.89
CA TYR A 175 21.91 -1.61 9.08
C TYR A 175 20.41 -1.81 9.30
N TYR A 176 19.74 -2.72 8.56
CA TYR A 176 18.34 -3.05 8.77
C TYR A 176 18.09 -3.68 10.13
N ARG A 177 18.94 -4.63 10.58
CA ARG A 177 18.84 -5.21 11.92
C ARG A 177 18.98 -4.15 13.02
N GLU A 178 19.91 -3.22 12.87
CA GLU A 178 20.10 -2.14 13.84
C GLU A 178 18.88 -1.20 13.86
N TRP A 179 18.37 -0.81 12.70
CA TRP A 179 17.18 0.02 12.59
C TRP A 179 15.96 -0.63 13.27
N TYR A 180 15.61 -1.85 12.90
CA TYR A 180 14.45 -2.54 13.49
C TYR A 180 14.61 -2.80 14.99
N LYS A 181 15.83 -3.10 15.45
CA LYS A 181 16.12 -3.27 16.87
C LYS A 181 15.96 -1.97 17.65
N GLU A 182 16.42 -0.86 17.10
CA GLU A 182 16.29 0.47 17.73
C GLU A 182 14.81 0.88 17.78
N GLU A 183 14.06 0.67 16.71
CA GLU A 183 12.62 0.93 16.71
C GLU A 183 11.89 0.09 17.77
N ALA A 184 12.13 -1.22 17.80
CA ALA A 184 11.50 -2.12 18.78
C ALA A 184 11.71 -1.65 20.22
N ARG A 185 12.94 -1.25 20.57
CA ARG A 185 13.28 -0.72 21.91
C ARG A 185 12.53 0.55 22.28
N ASN A 186 12.17 1.36 21.28
CA ASN A 186 11.51 2.64 21.51
C ASN A 186 9.98 2.52 21.58
N ILE A 187 9.36 1.48 21.00
CA ILE A 187 7.90 1.30 20.99
C ILE A 187 7.25 1.44 22.38
N PRO A 188 7.80 0.86 23.48
CA PRO A 188 7.19 1.00 24.80
C PRO A 188 7.06 2.45 25.28
N ASN A 189 7.97 3.33 24.82
CA ASN A 189 8.11 4.71 25.29
C ASN A 189 7.51 5.77 24.34
N ILE A 190 7.08 5.37 23.17
CA ILE A 190 6.47 6.26 22.16
C ILE A 190 4.95 6.06 22.18
N ASN A 191 4.16 7.13 22.01
CA ASN A 191 2.72 7.02 21.79
C ASN A 191 2.43 6.16 20.56
N LEU A 192 1.49 5.23 20.65
CA LEU A 192 1.20 4.26 19.58
C LEU A 192 0.78 4.94 18.27
N LEU A 193 -0.01 6.00 18.32
CA LEU A 193 -0.40 6.74 17.13
C LEU A 193 0.81 7.38 16.43
N GLU A 194 1.71 7.99 17.20
CA GLU A 194 2.94 8.59 16.65
C GLU A 194 3.87 7.53 16.06
N TYR A 195 3.99 6.37 16.71
CA TYR A 195 4.75 5.25 16.17
C TYR A 195 4.12 4.71 14.87
N LEU A 196 2.80 4.51 14.83
CA LEU A 196 2.12 4.08 13.60
C LEU A 196 2.24 5.12 12.48
N LYS A 197 2.18 6.43 12.77
CA LYS A 197 2.47 7.47 11.76
C LYS A 197 3.89 7.35 11.21
N HIS A 198 4.87 7.07 12.08
CA HIS A 198 6.26 6.91 11.68
C HIS A 198 6.43 5.73 10.70
N ILE A 199 6.01 4.52 11.07
CA ILE A 199 6.18 3.33 10.23
C ILE A 199 5.34 3.38 8.95
N ASN A 200 4.24 4.14 8.92
CA ASN A 200 3.42 4.35 7.74
C ASN A 200 3.82 5.60 6.92
N SER A 201 4.92 6.26 7.28
CA SER A 201 5.43 7.37 6.49
C SER A 201 5.99 6.90 5.13
N ARG A 202 6.05 7.81 4.17
CA ARG A 202 6.65 7.52 2.86
C ARG A 202 8.11 7.08 2.98
N GLU A 203 8.86 7.72 3.87
CA GLU A 203 10.27 7.43 4.09
C GLU A 203 10.45 6.02 4.67
N SER A 204 9.70 5.67 5.74
CA SER A 204 9.76 4.34 6.34
C SER A 204 9.39 3.24 5.35
N HIS A 205 8.32 3.44 4.56
CA HIS A 205 7.94 2.48 3.52
C HIS A 205 9.00 2.33 2.41
N GLN A 206 9.64 3.44 2.01
CA GLN A 206 10.70 3.39 1.00
C GLN A 206 11.90 2.60 1.48
N TYR A 207 12.39 2.87 2.70
CA TYR A 207 13.52 2.16 3.28
C TYR A 207 13.15 0.74 3.70
N GLY A 208 11.96 0.51 4.23
CA GLY A 208 11.47 -0.83 4.60
C GLY A 208 11.43 -1.77 3.41
N PHE A 209 10.88 -1.35 2.27
CA PHE A 209 10.94 -2.15 1.04
C PHE A 209 12.38 -2.47 0.60
N GLY A 210 13.32 -1.59 0.89
CA GLY A 210 14.73 -1.78 0.55
C GLY A 210 15.36 -3.03 1.17
N VAL A 211 14.84 -3.55 2.30
CA VAL A 211 15.33 -4.78 2.91
C VAL A 211 15.24 -5.99 2.00
N TYR A 212 14.25 -6.02 1.12
CA TYR A 212 14.05 -7.09 0.14
C TYR A 212 15.01 -7.00 -1.08
N LEU A 213 15.75 -5.90 -1.22
CA LEU A 213 16.66 -5.66 -2.34
C LEU A 213 18.14 -5.87 -1.97
N VAL A 214 18.40 -6.35 -0.77
CA VAL A 214 19.75 -6.66 -0.25
C VAL A 214 19.85 -8.14 0.13
N GLY A 215 21.01 -8.56 0.57
CA GLY A 215 21.18 -9.93 1.04
C GLY A 215 20.84 -10.98 0.00
N ASP A 216 19.88 -11.83 0.30
CA ASP A 216 19.46 -12.95 -0.56
C ASP A 216 18.94 -12.52 -1.93
N PHE A 217 18.54 -11.27 -2.10
CA PHE A 217 18.23 -10.71 -3.41
C PHE A 217 19.42 -10.81 -4.39
N LYS A 218 20.63 -10.84 -3.86
CA LYS A 218 21.88 -10.91 -4.63
C LYS A 218 22.36 -12.36 -4.88
N LEU A 219 21.55 -13.37 -4.59
CA LEU A 219 21.86 -14.77 -4.93
C LEU A 219 22.14 -14.91 -6.44
N ASP A 220 23.04 -15.83 -6.77
CA ASP A 220 23.62 -16.04 -8.11
C ASP A 220 22.56 -16.25 -9.21
N ASN A 221 22.93 -15.94 -10.43
CA ASN A 221 22.10 -16.13 -11.64
C ASN A 221 20.67 -15.55 -11.54
N GLY A 222 20.47 -14.49 -10.74
CA GLY A 222 19.18 -13.84 -10.57
C GLY A 222 18.20 -14.57 -9.66
N ARG A 223 18.60 -15.67 -9.01
CA ARG A 223 17.71 -16.46 -8.12
C ARG A 223 17.04 -15.61 -7.05
N GLY A 224 17.76 -14.68 -6.41
CA GLY A 224 17.16 -13.82 -5.39
C GLY A 224 16.04 -12.94 -5.94
N ALA A 225 16.20 -12.39 -7.14
CA ALA A 225 15.15 -11.63 -7.80
C ALA A 225 13.96 -12.51 -8.20
N ASP A 226 14.21 -13.73 -8.69
CA ASP A 226 13.17 -14.71 -9.02
C ASP A 226 12.38 -15.09 -7.76
N ILE A 227 13.08 -15.39 -6.65
CA ILE A 227 12.45 -15.71 -5.36
C ILE A 227 11.58 -14.55 -4.89
N LEU A 228 12.10 -13.32 -4.84
CA LEU A 228 11.32 -12.15 -4.41
C LEU A 228 10.05 -11.98 -5.25
N SER A 229 10.16 -12.20 -6.59
CA SER A 229 9.06 -12.01 -7.52
C SER A 229 7.94 -13.03 -7.36
N ILE A 230 8.24 -14.29 -7.06
CA ILE A 230 7.24 -15.38 -6.92
C ILE A 230 6.72 -15.55 -5.50
N TRP A 231 7.47 -15.11 -4.51
CA TRP A 231 7.11 -15.15 -3.10
C TRP A 231 6.46 -13.84 -2.66
N TRP A 232 7.22 -12.89 -2.19
CA TRP A 232 6.70 -11.72 -1.49
C TRP A 232 5.97 -10.73 -2.39
N TYR A 233 6.57 -10.42 -3.56
CA TYR A 233 5.93 -9.49 -4.50
C TYR A 233 4.66 -10.08 -5.10
N ASN A 234 4.67 -11.37 -5.46
CA ASN A 234 3.49 -12.07 -5.98
C ASN A 234 2.34 -12.09 -4.98
N ARG A 235 2.62 -12.38 -3.69
CA ARG A 235 1.58 -12.35 -2.64
C ARG A 235 0.90 -10.98 -2.58
N ASN A 236 1.66 -9.89 -2.63
CA ASN A 236 1.13 -8.54 -2.62
C ASN A 236 0.33 -8.20 -3.89
N LEU A 237 0.74 -8.68 -5.06
CA LEU A 237 -0.05 -8.55 -6.29
C LEU A 237 -1.39 -9.29 -6.18
N ARG A 238 -1.41 -10.48 -5.58
CA ARG A 238 -2.66 -11.23 -5.34
C ARG A 238 -3.56 -10.53 -4.32
N ILE A 239 -3.00 -9.92 -3.26
CA ILE A 239 -3.74 -9.08 -2.30
C ILE A 239 -4.34 -7.88 -3.03
N PHE A 240 -3.54 -7.19 -3.86
CA PHE A 240 -4.02 -6.07 -4.67
C PHE A 240 -5.16 -6.48 -5.61
N ARG A 241 -5.08 -7.66 -6.24
CA ARG A 241 -6.17 -8.18 -7.07
C ARG A 241 -7.45 -8.42 -6.26
N LYS A 242 -7.35 -8.96 -5.03
CA LYS A 242 -8.50 -9.09 -4.13
C LYS A 242 -9.06 -7.73 -3.69
N LEU A 243 -8.22 -6.70 -3.52
CA LEU A 243 -8.71 -5.34 -3.29
C LEU A 243 -9.57 -4.86 -4.47
N GLN A 244 -9.16 -5.13 -5.72
CA GLN A 244 -9.98 -4.81 -6.89
C GLN A 244 -11.31 -5.57 -6.90
N GLU A 245 -11.36 -6.81 -6.42
CA GLU A 245 -12.58 -7.62 -6.34
C GLU A 245 -13.61 -7.06 -5.36
N ILE A 246 -13.17 -6.47 -4.26
CA ILE A 246 -14.06 -5.86 -3.27
C ILE A 246 -14.42 -4.39 -3.58
N THR A 247 -13.74 -3.78 -4.56
CA THR A 247 -14.02 -2.41 -5.00
C THR A 247 -15.23 -2.41 -5.93
N GLU A 248 -16.30 -1.75 -5.55
CA GLU A 248 -17.55 -1.72 -6.32
C GLU A 248 -17.67 -0.44 -7.15
N ASN A 249 -17.18 0.67 -6.64
CA ASN A 249 -17.29 1.96 -7.31
C ASN A 249 -16.28 2.98 -6.76
N LYS A 250 -16.17 4.14 -7.45
CA LYS A 250 -15.26 5.25 -7.09
C LYS A 250 -15.56 5.93 -5.75
N ASP A 251 -16.76 5.76 -5.21
CA ASP A 251 -17.17 6.38 -3.95
C ASP A 251 -16.77 5.51 -2.74
N ASP A 252 -16.29 4.29 -2.98
CA ASP A 252 -15.70 3.45 -1.95
C ASP A 252 -14.50 4.15 -1.28
N ARG A 253 -14.43 4.00 0.02
CA ARG A 253 -13.32 4.44 0.87
C ARG A 253 -12.83 3.21 1.62
N ILE A 254 -11.76 2.61 1.13
CA ILE A 254 -11.32 1.29 1.62
C ILE A 254 -10.17 1.47 2.60
N LEU A 255 -10.38 1.04 3.83
CA LEU A 255 -9.33 0.89 4.83
C LEU A 255 -8.74 -0.52 4.74
N MET A 256 -7.42 -0.61 4.63
CA MET A 256 -6.68 -1.87 4.70
C MET A 256 -5.83 -1.89 5.98
N ILE A 257 -5.94 -2.94 6.81
CA ILE A 257 -5.08 -3.17 7.99
C ILE A 257 -4.27 -4.43 7.77
N PHE A 258 -2.96 -4.25 7.65
CA PHE A 258 -2.01 -5.27 7.25
C PHE A 258 -0.69 -5.12 8.01
N GLY A 259 0.15 -6.17 8.06
CA GLY A 259 1.53 -6.04 8.48
C GLY A 259 2.29 -5.01 7.63
N ASN A 260 3.21 -4.25 8.26
CA ASN A 260 3.86 -3.11 7.61
C ASN A 260 4.64 -3.49 6.35
N GLY A 261 5.26 -4.67 6.29
CA GLY A 261 5.94 -5.14 5.09
C GLY A 261 5.01 -5.27 3.87
N HIS A 262 3.71 -5.55 4.08
CA HIS A 262 2.71 -5.48 3.01
C HIS A 262 2.38 -4.04 2.61
N ALA A 263 2.24 -3.14 3.58
CA ALA A 263 1.89 -1.74 3.35
C ALA A 263 2.89 -1.03 2.44
N GLU A 264 4.17 -1.35 2.54
CA GLU A 264 5.25 -0.83 1.71
C GLU A 264 5.06 -1.12 0.22
N ILE A 265 4.69 -2.36 -0.12
CA ILE A 265 4.44 -2.77 -1.52
C ILE A 265 3.06 -2.29 -1.98
N LEU A 266 2.05 -2.40 -1.13
CA LEU A 266 0.70 -1.94 -1.45
C LEU A 266 0.67 -0.44 -1.78
N ARG A 267 1.47 0.39 -1.08
CA ARG A 267 1.67 1.80 -1.45
C ARG A 267 2.12 1.94 -2.91
N GLN A 268 3.17 1.21 -3.32
CA GLN A 268 3.70 1.32 -4.69
C GLN A 268 2.66 0.91 -5.74
N LEU A 269 1.90 -0.16 -5.48
CA LEU A 269 0.85 -0.64 -6.37
C LEU A 269 -0.31 0.35 -6.49
N LEU A 270 -0.76 0.89 -5.35
CA LEU A 270 -1.86 1.86 -5.28
C LEU A 270 -1.50 3.18 -5.97
N GLU A 271 -0.30 3.72 -5.70
CA GLU A 271 0.17 4.96 -6.33
C GLU A 271 0.35 4.83 -7.84
N SER A 272 0.69 3.63 -8.32
CA SER A 272 0.86 3.34 -9.75
C SER A 272 -0.48 3.04 -10.45
N SER A 273 -1.53 2.70 -9.71
CA SER A 273 -2.83 2.32 -10.28
C SER A 273 -3.61 3.54 -10.79
N PRO A 274 -4.24 3.44 -11.97
CA PRO A 274 -5.18 4.46 -12.43
C PRO A 274 -6.52 4.45 -11.67
N GLU A 275 -6.84 3.39 -10.92
CA GLU A 275 -8.14 3.18 -10.25
C GLU A 275 -8.18 3.77 -8.85
N TYR A 276 -7.02 3.92 -8.18
CA TYR A 276 -6.93 4.24 -6.77
C TYR A 276 -6.20 5.55 -6.48
N GLU A 277 -6.61 6.21 -5.41
CA GLU A 277 -5.91 7.29 -4.72
C GLU A 277 -5.40 6.77 -3.39
N PHE A 278 -4.07 6.68 -3.23
CA PHE A 278 -3.45 6.33 -1.94
C PHE A 278 -3.57 7.49 -0.97
N ILE A 279 -4.13 7.22 0.21
CA ILE A 279 -4.27 8.21 1.27
C ILE A 279 -3.15 8.01 2.29
N GLU A 280 -2.40 9.09 2.55
CA GLU A 280 -1.31 9.08 3.53
C GLU A 280 -1.84 8.99 4.95
N PHE A 281 -1.46 7.92 5.67
CA PHE A 281 -1.90 7.72 7.06
C PHE A 281 -1.40 8.82 7.98
N ASP A 282 -0.14 9.22 7.85
CA ASP A 282 0.50 10.26 8.67
C ASP A 282 -0.06 11.67 8.45
N LYS A 283 -0.94 11.86 7.45
CA LYS A 283 -1.52 13.15 7.06
C LYS A 283 -3.05 13.19 7.15
N LEU A 284 -3.70 12.22 7.80
CA LEU A 284 -5.13 12.29 8.06
C LEU A 284 -5.43 13.49 8.96
N GLN A 285 -6.51 14.23 8.63
CA GLN A 285 -6.96 15.44 9.34
C GLN A 285 -8.32 15.20 9.97
#